data_e5e366af9694fff06b4576f61134aef4
#
_entry.id   e5e366af9694fff06b4576f61134aef4
#
_cell.length_a   1.000
_cell.length_b   1.000
_cell.length_c   1.000
_cell.angle_alpha   90.00
_cell.angle_beta   90.00
_cell.angle_gamma   90.00
#
_symmetry.space_group_name_H-M   'P 1'
#
loop_
_entity.id
_entity.type
_entity.pdbx_description
1 polymer ?
#
loop_
_entity_poly.entity_id
_entity_poly.type
_entity_poly.pdbx_seq_one_letter_code
_entity_poly.pdbx_strand_id
1 'polypeptide(L)'
;MTLSINPNIYGIPNCDMTQKALGWFKEKKIAVKFHDYKIEGITKQKLSDWSKKKSWEVLLNKRSTTWRSLSAAEQEKITNQAAAINLMMEQNSIIKRPVIEYGDQLIVGFNEEEYKKTFK
;
A
#
# COMPACT_ATOMS: atom_id res chain seq x y z
N MET A 1 -18.46 20.46 14.56
CA MET A 1 -17.08 20.20 14.95
C MET A 1 -16.40 19.36 13.89
N THR A 2 -15.24 19.80 13.44
CA THR A 2 -14.49 19.09 12.41
C THR A 2 -13.51 18.15 13.08
N LEU A 3 -13.58 16.86 12.72
CA LEU A 3 -12.61 15.89 13.18
C LEU A 3 -11.45 15.87 12.21
N SER A 4 -10.25 16.06 12.75
CA SER A 4 -9.04 15.92 11.94
C SER A 4 -8.70 14.45 11.80
N ILE A 5 -8.75 13.94 10.58
CA ILE A 5 -8.35 12.57 10.29
C ILE A 5 -7.01 12.65 9.57
N ASN A 6 -5.98 12.08 10.18
CA ASN A 6 -4.68 12.04 9.56
C ASN A 6 -4.59 10.77 8.70
N PRO A 7 -4.12 10.89 7.44
CA PRO A 7 -3.91 9.72 6.62
C PRO A 7 -2.87 8.79 7.23
N ASN A 8 -3.10 7.48 7.11
CA ASN A 8 -2.11 6.47 7.47
C ASN A 8 -1.42 6.03 6.18
N ILE A 9 -0.11 6.15 6.14
CA ILE A 9 0.68 5.76 4.97
C ILE A 9 1.50 4.53 5.29
N TYR A 10 1.31 3.48 4.51
CA TYR A 10 2.04 2.22 4.67
C TYR A 10 3.04 2.09 3.54
N GLY A 11 4.29 1.93 3.87
CA GLY A 11 5.34 1.82 2.87
C GLY A 11 6.67 1.44 3.46
N ILE A 12 7.73 1.66 2.69
CA ILE A 12 9.11 1.40 3.08
C ILE A 12 9.89 2.70 2.88
N PRO A 13 10.65 3.16 3.89
CA PRO A 13 11.31 4.47 3.82
C PRO A 13 12.23 4.66 2.61
N ASN A 14 12.91 3.61 2.17
CA ASN A 14 13.85 3.71 1.05
C ASN A 14 13.22 3.44 -0.32
N CYS A 15 11.92 3.60 -0.43
CA CYS A 15 11.20 3.44 -1.68
C CYS A 15 10.91 4.82 -2.29
N ASP A 16 11.27 5.03 -3.56
CA ASP A 16 11.06 6.31 -4.24
C ASP A 16 9.61 6.77 -4.21
N MET A 17 8.68 5.87 -4.48
CA MET A 17 7.26 6.22 -4.51
C MET A 17 6.74 6.60 -3.11
N THR A 18 7.23 5.91 -2.08
CA THR A 18 6.90 6.24 -0.69
C THR A 18 7.43 7.62 -0.35
N GLN A 19 8.66 7.93 -0.74
CA GLN A 19 9.26 9.23 -0.50
C GLN A 19 8.54 10.36 -1.24
N LYS A 20 8.11 10.10 -2.47
CA LYS A 20 7.33 11.08 -3.23
C LYS A 20 6.00 11.40 -2.53
N ALA A 21 5.33 10.36 -2.02
CA ALA A 21 4.07 10.54 -1.31
C ALA A 21 4.28 11.34 -0.02
N LEU A 22 5.27 10.96 0.78
CA LEU A 22 5.58 11.67 2.03
C LEU A 22 5.94 13.12 1.77
N GLY A 23 6.73 13.37 0.71
CA GLY A 23 7.12 14.72 0.32
C GLY A 23 5.92 15.56 -0.10
N TRP A 24 4.99 14.97 -0.82
CA TRP A 24 3.78 15.66 -1.24
C TRP A 24 2.96 16.12 -0.02
N PHE A 25 2.76 15.24 0.96
CA PHE A 25 2.01 15.60 2.17
C PHE A 25 2.73 16.66 2.97
N LYS A 26 4.05 16.58 3.07
CA LYS A 26 4.85 17.58 3.78
C LYS A 26 4.71 18.94 3.12
N GLU A 27 4.78 18.99 1.80
CA GLU A 27 4.64 20.24 1.04
C GLU A 27 3.26 20.86 1.24
N LYS A 28 2.22 20.02 1.31
CA LYS A 28 0.85 20.49 1.53
C LYS A 28 0.53 20.73 3.00
N LYS A 29 1.50 20.50 3.89
CA LYS A 29 1.35 20.68 5.35
C LYS A 29 0.24 19.82 5.93
N ILE A 30 0.10 18.61 5.40
CA ILE A 30 -0.85 17.62 5.90
C ILE A 30 -0.10 16.63 6.78
N ALA A 31 -0.48 16.54 8.06
CA ALA A 31 0.13 15.59 8.96
C ALA A 31 -0.31 14.17 8.62
N VAL A 32 0.64 13.26 8.58
CA VAL A 32 0.39 11.85 8.25
C VAL A 32 1.01 10.95 9.29
N LYS A 33 0.49 9.73 9.41
CA LYS A 33 1.08 8.70 10.25
C LYS A 33 1.72 7.66 9.33
N PHE A 34 3.03 7.54 9.42
CA PHE A 34 3.78 6.62 8.56
C PHE A 34 3.99 5.27 9.25
N HIS A 35 3.75 4.19 8.52
CA HIS A 35 3.95 2.82 8.99
C HIS A 35 4.92 2.12 8.06
N ASP A 36 6.08 1.76 8.62
CA ASP A 36 7.07 0.96 7.89
C ASP A 36 6.72 -0.52 8.10
N TYR A 37 6.05 -1.10 7.12
CA TYR A 37 5.58 -2.49 7.29
C TYR A 37 6.69 -3.53 7.15
N LYS A 38 7.89 -3.12 6.76
CA LYS A 38 9.05 -4.03 6.81
C LYS A 38 9.44 -4.29 8.26
N ILE A 39 9.28 -3.30 9.12
CA ILE A 39 9.59 -3.39 10.54
C ILE A 39 8.38 -3.86 11.34
N GLU A 40 7.22 -3.22 11.10
CA GLU A 40 6.00 -3.52 11.84
C GLU A 40 5.30 -4.79 11.37
N GLY A 41 5.58 -5.22 10.14
CA GLY A 41 4.84 -6.31 9.50
C GLY A 41 3.50 -5.83 8.98
N ILE A 42 2.78 -6.74 8.37
CA ILE A 42 1.43 -6.47 7.86
C ILE A 42 0.57 -7.68 8.19
N THR A 43 -0.62 -7.44 8.73
CA THR A 43 -1.50 -8.52 9.16
C THR A 43 -2.41 -9.00 8.05
N LYS A 44 -2.88 -10.24 8.18
CA LYS A 44 -3.86 -10.82 7.29
C LYS A 44 -5.14 -9.99 7.28
N GLN A 45 -5.57 -9.53 8.46
CA GLN A 45 -6.77 -8.71 8.59
C GLN A 45 -6.65 -7.40 7.81
N LYS A 46 -5.51 -6.74 7.92
CA LYS A 46 -5.25 -5.49 7.21
C LYS A 46 -5.31 -5.71 5.69
N LEU A 47 -4.65 -6.76 5.20
CA LEU A 47 -4.65 -7.08 3.77
C LEU A 47 -6.04 -7.47 3.28
N SER A 48 -6.82 -8.17 4.11
CA SER A 48 -8.21 -8.51 3.77
C SER A 48 -9.07 -7.25 3.65
N ASP A 49 -8.91 -6.33 4.60
CA ASP A 49 -9.67 -5.06 4.59
C ASP A 49 -9.31 -4.23 3.35
N TRP A 50 -8.04 -4.14 3.03
CA TRP A 50 -7.58 -3.42 1.84
C TRP A 50 -8.13 -4.07 0.56
N SER A 51 -8.15 -5.41 0.52
CA SER A 51 -8.63 -6.14 -0.66
C SER A 51 -10.11 -5.95 -0.91
N LYS A 52 -10.88 -5.60 0.11
CA LYS A 52 -12.30 -5.27 -0.04
C LYS A 52 -12.50 -3.92 -0.69
N LYS A 53 -11.57 -3.00 -0.48
CA LYS A 53 -11.65 -1.62 -1.02
C LYS A 53 -11.00 -1.49 -2.38
N LYS A 54 -9.85 -2.14 -2.55
CA LYS A 54 -9.11 -2.21 -3.80
C LYS A 54 -8.74 -3.68 -3.99
N SER A 55 -9.07 -4.26 -5.11
CA SER A 55 -8.78 -5.67 -5.39
C SER A 55 -7.34 -6.07 -5.00
N TRP A 56 -7.16 -7.34 -4.58
CA TRP A 56 -5.83 -7.87 -4.31
C TRP A 56 -4.90 -7.73 -5.51
N GLU A 57 -5.47 -7.71 -6.72
CA GLU A 57 -4.70 -7.55 -7.95
C GLU A 57 -4.09 -6.15 -8.05
N VAL A 58 -4.74 -5.15 -7.45
CA VAL A 58 -4.22 -3.79 -7.39
C VAL A 58 -3.10 -3.70 -6.35
N LEU A 59 -3.24 -4.42 -5.23
CA LEU A 59 -2.26 -4.40 -4.15
C LEU A 59 -0.97 -5.14 -4.50
N LEU A 60 -1.07 -6.19 -5.28
CA LEU A 60 0.07 -7.03 -5.65
C LEU A 60 0.87 -6.36 -6.76
N ASN A 61 2.14 -6.05 -6.48
CA ASN A 61 3.01 -5.40 -7.46
C ASN A 61 3.81 -6.42 -8.26
N LYS A 62 3.29 -6.76 -9.43
CA LYS A 62 3.95 -7.71 -10.34
C LYS A 62 5.20 -7.15 -11.00
N ARG A 63 5.48 -5.87 -10.81
CA ARG A 63 6.71 -5.24 -11.29
C ARG A 63 7.83 -5.30 -10.26
N SER A 64 7.51 -5.73 -9.03
CA SER A 64 8.51 -5.82 -7.98
C SER A 64 9.56 -6.87 -8.30
N THR A 65 10.78 -6.63 -7.83
CA THR A 65 11.87 -7.61 -7.95
C THR A 65 11.48 -8.93 -7.28
N THR A 66 10.81 -8.84 -6.13
CA THR A 66 10.37 -10.02 -5.39
C THR A 66 9.44 -10.89 -6.23
N TRP A 67 8.44 -10.29 -6.87
CA TRP A 67 7.52 -11.04 -7.73
C TRP A 67 8.27 -11.69 -8.90
N ARG A 68 9.14 -10.91 -9.55
CA ARG A 68 9.91 -11.40 -10.69
C ARG A 68 10.85 -12.52 -10.33
N SER A 69 11.28 -12.59 -9.07
CA SER A 69 12.17 -13.64 -8.58
C SER A 69 11.47 -14.96 -8.34
N LEU A 70 10.14 -14.95 -8.28
CA LEU A 70 9.36 -16.18 -8.11
C LEU A 70 9.37 -16.99 -9.40
N SER A 71 9.35 -18.33 -9.25
CA SER A 71 9.25 -19.21 -10.41
C SER A 71 7.88 -19.04 -11.08
N ALA A 72 7.80 -19.43 -12.34
CA ALA A 72 6.51 -19.41 -13.07
C ALA A 72 5.46 -20.23 -12.33
N ALA A 73 5.85 -21.39 -11.78
CA ALA A 73 4.94 -22.23 -11.02
C ALA A 73 4.40 -21.53 -9.77
N GLU A 74 5.26 -20.79 -9.08
CA GLU A 74 4.84 -20.03 -7.88
C GLU A 74 3.90 -18.90 -8.26
N GLN A 75 4.20 -18.18 -9.33
CA GLN A 75 3.35 -17.09 -9.81
C GLN A 75 1.97 -17.61 -10.24
N GLU A 76 1.92 -18.75 -10.89
CA GLU A 76 0.68 -19.35 -11.38
C GLU A 76 -0.27 -19.78 -10.25
N LYS A 77 0.25 -19.99 -9.06
CA LYS A 77 -0.56 -20.36 -7.88
C LYS A 77 -1.34 -19.16 -7.32
N ILE A 78 -0.97 -17.95 -7.69
CA ILE A 78 -1.59 -16.74 -7.16
C ILE A 78 -2.78 -16.35 -8.05
N THR A 79 -3.89 -17.04 -7.84
CA THR A 79 -5.10 -16.90 -8.65
C THR A 79 -6.30 -16.37 -7.88
N ASN A 80 -6.17 -16.20 -6.56
CA ASN A 80 -7.27 -15.71 -5.74
C ASN A 80 -6.74 -14.87 -4.58
N GLN A 81 -7.67 -14.25 -3.86
CA GLN A 81 -7.33 -13.35 -2.76
C GLN A 81 -6.57 -14.05 -1.63
N ALA A 82 -6.99 -15.24 -1.25
CA ALA A 82 -6.34 -15.95 -0.14
C ALA A 82 -4.87 -16.24 -0.45
N ALA A 83 -4.58 -16.72 -1.65
CA ALA A 83 -3.21 -17.00 -2.08
C ALA A 83 -2.37 -15.71 -2.13
N ALA A 84 -2.96 -14.63 -2.66
CA ALA A 84 -2.28 -13.34 -2.75
C ALA A 84 -1.96 -12.78 -1.37
N ILE A 85 -2.90 -12.84 -0.44
CA ILE A 85 -2.70 -12.34 0.92
C ILE A 85 -1.59 -13.12 1.63
N ASN A 86 -1.60 -14.44 1.51
CA ASN A 86 -0.54 -15.25 2.12
C ASN A 86 0.83 -14.88 1.57
N LEU A 87 0.93 -14.68 0.26
CA LEU A 87 2.18 -14.27 -0.38
C LEU A 87 2.62 -12.89 0.11
N MET A 88 1.70 -11.93 0.18
CA MET A 88 2.01 -10.59 0.64
C MET A 88 2.44 -10.55 2.11
N MET A 89 1.95 -11.47 2.93
CA MET A 89 2.38 -11.59 4.32
C MET A 89 3.81 -12.13 4.43
N GLU A 90 4.14 -13.11 3.59
CA GLU A 90 5.48 -13.70 3.58
C GLU A 90 6.51 -12.78 2.94
N GLN A 91 6.10 -12.09 1.89
CA GLN A 91 6.97 -11.24 1.06
C GLN A 91 6.35 -9.85 0.95
N ASN A 92 6.37 -9.10 2.06
CA ASN A 92 5.66 -7.81 2.08
C ASN A 92 6.23 -6.76 1.12
N SER A 93 7.44 -6.95 0.62
CA SER A 93 8.01 -6.06 -0.42
C SER A 93 7.26 -6.14 -1.74
N ILE A 94 6.40 -7.16 -1.91
CA ILE A 94 5.60 -7.36 -3.11
C ILE A 94 4.33 -6.50 -3.11
N ILE A 95 3.99 -5.90 -1.96
CA ILE A 95 2.83 -5.01 -1.83
C ILE A 95 3.16 -3.68 -2.50
N LYS A 96 2.23 -3.19 -3.30
CA LYS A 96 2.39 -1.88 -3.94
C LYS A 96 2.53 -0.79 -2.87
N ARG A 97 3.39 0.18 -3.12
CA ARG A 97 3.71 1.26 -2.18
C ARG A 97 3.53 2.63 -2.81
N PRO A 98 3.12 3.61 -2.05
CA PRO A 98 2.56 3.48 -0.71
C PRO A 98 1.09 3.04 -0.75
N VAL A 99 0.57 2.54 0.37
CA VAL A 99 -0.86 2.31 0.54
C VAL A 99 -1.33 3.33 1.58
N ILE A 100 -2.35 4.09 1.26
CA ILE A 100 -2.84 5.17 2.11
C ILE A 100 -4.26 4.88 2.55
N GLU A 101 -4.47 4.90 3.86
CA GLU A 101 -5.80 4.81 4.45
C GLU A 101 -6.21 6.21 4.88
N TYR A 102 -7.38 6.67 4.42
CA TYR A 102 -7.91 7.97 4.78
C TYR A 102 -9.43 7.85 4.95
N GLY A 103 -9.87 7.75 6.22
CA GLY A 103 -11.27 7.46 6.49
C GLY A 103 -11.62 6.11 5.88
N ASP A 104 -12.66 6.09 5.05
CA ASP A 104 -13.11 4.87 4.37
C ASP A 104 -12.41 4.64 3.03
N GLN A 105 -11.56 5.58 2.63
CA GLN A 105 -10.89 5.52 1.33
C GLN A 105 -9.55 4.80 1.42
N LEU A 106 -9.20 4.11 0.35
CA LEU A 106 -7.90 3.49 0.21
C LEU A 106 -7.29 3.92 -1.11
N ILE A 107 -6.07 4.45 -1.06
CA ILE A 107 -5.34 4.88 -2.24
C ILE A 107 -4.07 4.05 -2.33
N VAL A 108 -3.83 3.46 -3.50
CA VAL A 108 -2.66 2.62 -3.71
C VAL A 108 -1.74 3.27 -4.73
N GLY A 109 -0.49 3.48 -4.34
CA GLY A 109 0.51 4.11 -5.17
C GLY A 109 0.54 5.61 -5.03
N PHE A 110 1.39 6.27 -5.81
CA PHE A 110 1.49 7.72 -5.83
C PHE A 110 0.82 8.25 -7.09
N ASN A 111 -0.22 9.04 -6.92
CA ASN A 111 -0.94 9.70 -8.01
C ASN A 111 -1.33 11.09 -7.53
N GLU A 112 -0.60 12.09 -8.00
CA GLU A 112 -0.77 13.47 -7.55
C GLU A 112 -2.18 14.00 -7.81
N GLU A 113 -2.76 13.66 -8.95
CA GLU A 113 -4.12 14.08 -9.29
C GLU A 113 -5.15 13.53 -8.30
N GLU A 114 -5.03 12.25 -7.98
CA GLU A 114 -5.91 11.60 -7.01
C GLU A 114 -5.72 12.19 -5.62
N TYR A 115 -4.47 12.47 -5.24
CA TYR A 115 -4.15 13.07 -3.94
C TYR A 115 -4.78 14.46 -3.82
N LYS A 116 -4.68 15.27 -4.86
CA LYS A 116 -5.27 16.61 -4.88
C LYS A 116 -6.78 16.58 -4.69
N LYS A 117 -7.44 15.59 -5.26
CA LYS A 117 -8.90 15.45 -5.14
C LYS A 117 -9.31 14.96 -3.77
N THR A 118 -8.51 14.10 -3.17
CA THR A 118 -8.83 13.46 -1.89
C THR A 118 -8.46 14.32 -0.70
N PHE A 119 -7.29 14.95 -0.73
CA PHE A 119 -6.74 15.71 0.40
C PHE A 119 -6.75 17.21 0.12
N LYS A 120 -7.91 17.76 0.08
CA LYS A 120 -8.08 19.21 -0.17
C LYS A 120 -7.75 20.04 1.05
#